data_dd7c18347401c5da615cd31311994461
#
_entry.id   dd7c18347401c5da615cd31311994461
#
_cell.length_a   1.000
_cell.length_b   1.000
_cell.length_c   1.000
_cell.angle_alpha   90.00
_cell.angle_beta   90.00
_cell.angle_gamma   90.00
#
_symmetry.space_group_name_H-M   'P 1'
#
loop_
_entity.id
_entity.type
_entity.pdbx_description
1 polymer ?
#
loop_
_entity_poly.entity_id
_entity_poly.type
_entity_poly.pdbx_seq_one_letter_code
_entity_poly.pdbx_strand_id
1 'polypeptide(L)'
;MRRAASLVALGLLVAAAPSRTAAPGVHVEMTWMSIANWYFQIGGLRIVMDGYITRVPEKIFVPSRQYPNDRYTFTTQPWKPNVADVRRVRDAISSDGRLDFVLAGHSHFDHTYDVATWALLTGARIIGSQSTCYQAQAQGVPASQCTVVSGSWVTGHGERIDLGHGVTLRVVRFNHSGDASNPYQHFGRELKMPPHAVNGGLRAGVAEDFPNGGGSRGYLFTVDNPGGRKLSFFVNDSASAFDLTKPVTADGLSYGSPLANLAAAMRDAGLTSVDAWIATGSAGLASMIVPVIHPKVYIPNHWDGFFNSMWRGLPFPFSDKNLSSYLSAHGIRLVPQTQYFDLYQLDAVGVSLQPNLAVKQKLGFTHAQAFAPATHAAVKAFEATVPPDDCQE
;
A
#
# COMPACT_ATOMS: atom_id res chain seq x y z
N MET A 1 52.27 -37.59 -60.15
CA MET A 1 52.03 -38.24 -58.87
C MET A 1 51.44 -37.18 -57.92
N ARG A 2 50.13 -37.19 -57.76
CA ARG A 2 49.42 -36.23 -56.83
C ARG A 2 49.04 -37.00 -55.55
N ARG A 3 49.55 -36.55 -54.44
CA ARG A 3 49.18 -37.08 -53.11
C ARG A 3 47.90 -36.32 -52.58
N ALA A 4 46.86 -37.10 -52.33
CA ALA A 4 45.68 -36.62 -51.67
C ALA A 4 45.93 -36.68 -50.17
N ALA A 5 45.67 -35.54 -49.46
CA ALA A 5 45.66 -35.45 -48.00
C ALA A 5 44.23 -35.55 -47.54
N SER A 6 43.93 -36.57 -46.76
CA SER A 6 42.64 -36.77 -46.09
C SER A 6 42.60 -35.95 -44.78
N LEU A 7 41.71 -34.99 -44.71
CA LEU A 7 41.36 -34.28 -43.45
C LEU A 7 40.31 -35.10 -42.68
N VAL A 8 40.69 -35.54 -41.51
CA VAL A 8 39.77 -36.15 -40.53
C VAL A 8 39.20 -35.03 -39.66
N ALA A 9 37.90 -34.73 -39.82
CA ALA A 9 37.21 -33.78 -38.97
C ALA A 9 36.77 -34.51 -37.68
N LEU A 10 37.36 -34.10 -36.56
CA LEU A 10 36.97 -34.54 -35.22
C LEU A 10 35.78 -33.73 -34.75
N GLY A 11 34.57 -34.30 -34.79
CA GLY A 11 33.36 -33.65 -34.27
C GLY A 11 33.31 -33.72 -32.74
N LEU A 12 33.45 -32.57 -32.08
CA LEU A 12 33.17 -32.44 -30.64
C LEU A 12 31.64 -32.50 -30.43
N LEU A 13 31.16 -33.62 -29.89
CA LEU A 13 29.84 -33.71 -29.31
C LEU A 13 29.84 -32.94 -27.97
N VAL A 14 29.33 -31.70 -27.99
CA VAL A 14 28.98 -30.99 -26.75
C VAL A 14 27.65 -31.56 -26.24
N ALA A 15 27.71 -32.41 -25.24
CA ALA A 15 26.53 -32.86 -24.52
C ALA A 15 25.92 -31.66 -23.79
N ALA A 16 24.76 -31.16 -24.25
CA ALA A 16 23.98 -30.18 -23.55
C ALA A 16 23.50 -30.79 -22.22
N ALA A 17 23.97 -30.26 -21.09
CA ALA A 17 23.45 -30.62 -19.78
C ALA A 17 21.93 -30.32 -19.76
N PRO A 18 21.11 -31.22 -19.20
CA PRO A 18 19.66 -30.92 -19.08
C PRO A 18 19.46 -29.67 -18.25
N SER A 19 18.83 -28.66 -18.84
CA SER A 19 18.38 -27.50 -18.10
C SER A 19 17.38 -27.98 -17.03
N ARG A 20 17.82 -27.99 -15.77
CA ARG A 20 16.89 -28.11 -14.64
C ARG A 20 15.95 -26.95 -14.73
N THR A 21 14.71 -27.14 -15.21
CA THR A 21 13.61 -26.24 -14.96
C THR A 21 13.43 -26.24 -13.46
N ALA A 22 13.88 -25.16 -12.80
CA ALA A 22 13.58 -24.93 -11.40
C ALA A 22 12.04 -25.00 -11.26
N ALA A 23 11.55 -25.72 -10.25
CA ALA A 23 10.15 -25.66 -9.90
C ALA A 23 9.76 -24.18 -9.78
N PRO A 24 8.58 -23.76 -10.25
CA PRO A 24 8.18 -22.36 -10.17
C PRO A 24 8.26 -21.94 -8.70
N GLY A 25 9.20 -21.07 -8.38
CA GLY A 25 9.39 -20.54 -7.03
C GLY A 25 8.16 -19.75 -6.63
N VAL A 26 7.91 -19.65 -5.33
CA VAL A 26 6.88 -18.76 -4.82
C VAL A 26 7.19 -17.33 -5.27
N HIS A 27 6.20 -16.64 -5.80
CA HIS A 27 6.29 -15.23 -6.14
C HIS A 27 5.15 -14.45 -5.49
N VAL A 28 5.38 -13.18 -5.27
CA VAL A 28 4.40 -12.22 -4.79
C VAL A 28 4.07 -11.28 -5.92
N GLU A 29 2.81 -11.20 -6.28
CA GLU A 29 2.29 -10.23 -7.23
C GLU A 29 1.62 -9.08 -6.48
N MET A 30 2.00 -7.84 -6.81
CA MET A 30 1.54 -6.63 -6.17
C MET A 30 1.05 -5.65 -7.23
N THR A 31 -0.26 -5.48 -7.37
CA THR A 31 -0.86 -4.55 -8.33
C THR A 31 -1.22 -3.26 -7.63
N TRP A 32 -0.66 -2.14 -8.08
CA TRP A 32 -0.99 -0.82 -7.56
C TRP A 32 -2.26 -0.26 -8.21
N MET A 33 -3.24 0.10 -7.40
CA MET A 33 -4.54 0.59 -7.87
C MET A 33 -4.72 2.11 -7.76
N SER A 34 -3.74 2.82 -7.25
CA SER A 34 -3.64 4.27 -6.95
C SER A 34 -3.51 4.54 -5.45
N ILE A 35 -3.10 5.74 -5.06
CA ILE A 35 -2.94 6.15 -3.65
C ILE A 35 -2.14 5.08 -2.89
N ALA A 36 -2.65 4.61 -1.77
CA ALA A 36 -2.09 3.49 -1.01
C ALA A 36 -2.80 2.16 -1.29
N ASN A 37 -3.57 2.08 -2.37
CA ASN A 37 -4.41 0.93 -2.68
C ASN A 37 -3.64 -0.13 -3.44
N TRP A 38 -3.54 -1.32 -2.87
CA TRP A 38 -2.82 -2.44 -3.43
C TRP A 38 -3.67 -3.71 -3.49
N TYR A 39 -3.44 -4.49 -4.52
CA TYR A 39 -3.89 -5.87 -4.58
C TYR A 39 -2.68 -6.79 -4.56
N PHE A 40 -2.61 -7.66 -3.57
CA PHE A 40 -1.55 -8.65 -3.41
C PHE A 40 -2.10 -10.04 -3.74
N GLN A 41 -1.38 -10.78 -4.58
CA GLN A 41 -1.59 -12.20 -4.81
C GLN A 41 -0.34 -12.95 -4.38
N ILE A 42 -0.47 -13.81 -3.35
CA ILE A 42 0.65 -14.47 -2.69
C ILE A 42 0.29 -15.93 -2.47
N GLY A 43 0.87 -16.85 -3.24
CA GLY A 43 0.70 -18.29 -3.00
C GLY A 43 -0.74 -18.79 -2.99
N GLY A 44 -1.66 -18.09 -3.66
CA GLY A 44 -3.09 -18.40 -3.65
C GLY A 44 -3.95 -17.50 -2.76
N LEU A 45 -3.33 -16.75 -1.84
CA LEU A 45 -4.00 -15.67 -1.10
C LEU A 45 -4.23 -14.46 -1.98
N ARG A 46 -5.34 -13.77 -1.75
CA ARG A 46 -5.75 -12.54 -2.41
C ARG A 46 -6.12 -11.50 -1.38
N ILE A 47 -5.37 -10.41 -1.36
CA ILE A 47 -5.45 -9.39 -0.33
C ILE A 47 -5.60 -8.04 -1.01
N VAL A 48 -6.58 -7.24 -0.59
CA VAL A 48 -6.64 -5.81 -0.90
C VAL A 48 -6.14 -5.04 0.32
N MET A 49 -5.27 -4.06 0.12
CA MET A 49 -4.92 -3.08 1.12
C MET A 49 -5.58 -1.75 0.76
N ASP A 50 -6.27 -1.15 1.73
CA ASP A 50 -7.07 0.07 1.64
C ASP A 50 -8.20 -0.04 0.62
N GLY A 51 -7.93 0.03 -0.66
CA GLY A 51 -8.90 -0.29 -1.71
C GLY A 51 -9.87 0.84 -2.03
N TYR A 52 -9.51 2.11 -1.77
CA TYR A 52 -10.32 3.29 -2.05
C TYR A 52 -10.46 3.56 -3.57
N ILE A 53 -11.61 3.25 -4.13
CA ILE A 53 -11.96 3.39 -5.55
C ILE A 53 -13.01 4.50 -5.78
N THR A 54 -13.85 4.76 -4.79
CA THR A 54 -15.05 5.62 -4.88
C THR A 54 -14.75 7.07 -5.29
N ARG A 55 -13.64 7.65 -4.89
CA ARG A 55 -13.30 9.07 -5.10
C ARG A 55 -14.39 10.02 -4.59
N VAL A 56 -14.40 10.22 -3.29
CA VAL A 56 -15.26 11.23 -2.62
C VAL A 56 -14.93 12.61 -3.20
N PRO A 57 -15.93 13.39 -3.66
CA PRO A 57 -15.64 14.67 -4.30
C PRO A 57 -15.04 15.69 -3.34
N GLU A 58 -13.92 16.32 -3.71
CA GLU A 58 -13.27 17.37 -2.91
C GLU A 58 -14.22 18.49 -2.47
N LYS A 59 -15.13 18.90 -3.34
CA LYS A 59 -16.06 20.01 -3.10
C LYS A 59 -17.03 19.83 -1.91
N ILE A 60 -17.16 18.61 -1.37
CA ILE A 60 -18.00 18.39 -0.19
C ILE A 60 -17.25 18.60 1.12
N PHE A 61 -15.91 18.67 1.09
CA PHE A 61 -15.11 18.90 2.28
C PHE A 61 -15.10 20.38 2.67
N VAL A 62 -15.10 20.63 3.96
CA VAL A 62 -15.06 21.97 4.54
C VAL A 62 -14.16 21.99 5.78
N PRO A 63 -13.32 23.03 5.93
CA PRO A 63 -12.47 23.17 7.11
C PRO A 63 -13.29 23.47 8.36
N SER A 64 -12.76 23.16 9.53
CA SER A 64 -13.32 23.63 10.80
C SER A 64 -12.92 25.07 11.08
N ARG A 65 -13.69 25.74 11.97
CA ARG A 65 -13.30 27.08 12.47
C ARG A 65 -11.99 27.03 13.27
N GLN A 66 -11.74 25.91 13.95
CA GLN A 66 -10.55 25.73 14.78
C GLN A 66 -9.30 25.43 13.92
N TYR A 67 -9.48 24.73 12.80
CA TYR A 67 -8.42 24.34 11.88
C TYR A 67 -8.80 24.78 10.46
N PRO A 68 -8.68 26.08 10.16
CA PRO A 68 -9.15 26.64 8.88
C PRO A 68 -8.30 26.21 7.69
N ASN A 69 -7.10 25.74 7.91
CA ASN A 69 -6.20 25.24 6.88
C ASN A 69 -6.39 23.73 6.61
N ASP A 70 -7.09 23.03 7.50
CA ASP A 70 -7.46 21.62 7.30
C ASP A 70 -8.87 21.51 6.70
N ARG A 71 -8.94 21.47 5.39
CA ARG A 71 -10.19 21.36 4.65
C ARG A 71 -10.86 19.98 4.76
N TYR A 72 -10.15 18.95 5.21
CA TYR A 72 -10.69 17.60 5.32
C TYR A 72 -11.39 17.34 6.65
N THR A 73 -11.53 18.33 7.51
CA THR A 73 -12.09 18.21 8.85
C THR A 73 -13.53 17.74 8.85
N PHE A 74 -14.39 18.35 8.02
CA PHE A 74 -15.82 18.04 7.94
C PHE A 74 -16.30 17.92 6.49
N THR A 75 -17.51 17.37 6.31
CA THR A 75 -18.19 17.32 5.02
C THR A 75 -19.58 17.95 5.07
N THR A 76 -20.00 18.55 3.96
CA THR A 76 -21.33 19.16 3.83
C THR A 76 -22.45 18.14 3.78
N GLN A 77 -22.14 16.91 3.38
CA GLN A 77 -23.11 15.80 3.25
C GLN A 77 -22.41 14.44 3.35
N PRO A 78 -23.13 13.40 3.77
CA PRO A 78 -22.63 12.03 3.67
C PRO A 78 -22.47 11.61 2.19
N TRP A 79 -21.54 10.70 1.92
CA TRP A 79 -21.29 10.15 0.60
C TRP A 79 -21.47 8.62 0.62
N LYS A 80 -21.80 8.02 -0.52
CA LYS A 80 -21.94 6.56 -0.67
C LYS A 80 -20.77 5.97 -1.41
N PRO A 81 -20.33 4.74 -1.07
CA PRO A 81 -19.41 4.01 -1.90
C PRO A 81 -19.92 3.81 -3.33
N ASN A 82 -19.02 3.90 -4.30
CA ASN A 82 -19.32 3.54 -5.68
C ASN A 82 -19.15 2.04 -5.88
N VAL A 83 -20.15 1.27 -5.49
CA VAL A 83 -20.14 -0.21 -5.54
C VAL A 83 -19.90 -0.73 -6.97
N ALA A 84 -20.35 0.00 -8.00
CA ALA A 84 -20.17 -0.41 -9.40
C ALA A 84 -18.69 -0.35 -9.80
N ASP A 85 -17.99 0.73 -9.45
CA ASP A 85 -16.56 0.87 -9.74
C ASP A 85 -15.71 -0.12 -8.93
N VAL A 86 -16.02 -0.31 -7.63
CA VAL A 86 -15.33 -1.34 -6.81
C VAL A 86 -15.51 -2.73 -7.42
N ARG A 87 -16.73 -3.09 -7.85
CA ARG A 87 -17.01 -4.37 -8.53
C ARG A 87 -16.23 -4.49 -9.84
N ARG A 88 -16.21 -3.44 -10.65
CA ARG A 88 -15.47 -3.40 -11.90
C ARG A 88 -13.97 -3.66 -11.69
N VAL A 89 -13.36 -3.03 -10.69
CA VAL A 89 -11.96 -3.25 -10.33
C VAL A 89 -11.75 -4.68 -9.82
N ARG A 90 -12.60 -5.17 -8.89
CA ARG A 90 -12.55 -6.55 -8.40
C ARG A 90 -12.53 -7.57 -9.55
N ASP A 91 -13.47 -7.46 -10.49
CA ASP A 91 -13.61 -8.40 -11.59
C ASP A 91 -12.46 -8.33 -12.60
N ALA A 92 -11.74 -7.21 -12.63
CA ALA A 92 -10.54 -7.06 -13.43
C ALA A 92 -9.32 -7.70 -12.81
N ILE A 93 -9.09 -7.49 -11.49
CA ILE A 93 -7.87 -7.94 -10.78
C ILE A 93 -7.98 -9.39 -10.29
N SER A 94 -9.18 -9.89 -10.01
CA SER A 94 -9.42 -11.25 -9.53
C SER A 94 -10.32 -12.00 -10.49
N SER A 95 -9.81 -13.07 -11.10
CA SER A 95 -10.52 -13.81 -12.16
C SER A 95 -11.77 -14.52 -11.68
N ASP A 96 -11.86 -14.85 -10.39
CA ASP A 96 -13.01 -15.50 -9.74
C ASP A 96 -13.73 -14.57 -8.75
N GLY A 97 -13.32 -13.30 -8.69
CA GLY A 97 -13.88 -12.27 -7.81
C GLY A 97 -13.64 -12.49 -6.31
N ARG A 98 -12.81 -13.47 -5.92
CA ARG A 98 -12.51 -13.77 -4.52
C ARG A 98 -11.45 -12.85 -3.95
N LEU A 99 -11.61 -12.50 -2.67
CA LEU A 99 -10.57 -11.99 -1.79
C LEU A 99 -10.63 -12.76 -0.47
N ASP A 100 -9.49 -12.92 0.16
CA ASP A 100 -9.37 -13.56 1.48
C ASP A 100 -9.33 -12.51 2.58
N PHE A 101 -8.63 -11.39 2.33
CA PHE A 101 -8.48 -10.32 3.31
C PHE A 101 -8.59 -8.93 2.66
N VAL A 102 -9.06 -7.97 3.46
CA VAL A 102 -8.94 -6.53 3.22
C VAL A 102 -8.17 -5.93 4.41
N LEU A 103 -6.99 -5.38 4.15
CA LEU A 103 -6.18 -4.69 5.15
C LEU A 103 -6.45 -3.19 5.06
N ALA A 104 -6.39 -2.50 6.19
CA ALA A 104 -6.45 -1.04 6.22
C ALA A 104 -5.26 -0.48 6.99
N GLY A 105 -4.47 0.39 6.34
CA GLY A 105 -3.33 1.02 6.96
C GLY A 105 -3.76 2.01 8.04
N HIS A 106 -4.69 2.90 7.75
CA HIS A 106 -5.38 3.73 8.74
C HIS A 106 -6.81 4.05 8.28
N SER A 107 -7.58 4.78 9.08
CA SER A 107 -9.02 4.89 8.88
C SER A 107 -9.50 6.21 8.25
N HIS A 108 -8.63 6.96 7.57
CA HIS A 108 -9.07 8.09 6.74
C HIS A 108 -9.86 7.62 5.53
N PHE A 109 -10.66 8.53 4.94
CA PHE A 109 -11.60 8.20 3.88
C PHE A 109 -10.91 7.65 2.62
N ASP A 110 -9.77 8.19 2.24
CA ASP A 110 -8.99 7.80 1.07
C ASP A 110 -8.30 6.41 1.21
N HIS A 111 -8.44 5.78 2.38
CA HIS A 111 -8.00 4.42 2.67
C HIS A 111 -9.17 3.47 2.90
N THR A 112 -10.10 3.84 3.80
CA THR A 112 -11.10 2.88 4.29
C THR A 112 -12.51 3.06 3.75
N TYR A 113 -12.75 4.04 2.88
CA TYR A 113 -14.12 4.33 2.42
C TYR A 113 -14.80 3.12 1.75
N ASP A 114 -14.05 2.32 1.01
CA ASP A 114 -14.55 1.17 0.28
C ASP A 114 -14.24 -0.19 0.94
N VAL A 115 -13.56 -0.21 2.08
CA VAL A 115 -13.20 -1.45 2.80
C VAL A 115 -14.43 -2.33 3.04
N ALA A 116 -15.54 -1.73 3.50
CA ALA A 116 -16.79 -2.44 3.68
C ALA A 116 -17.35 -3.00 2.36
N THR A 117 -17.27 -2.23 1.29
CA THR A 117 -17.75 -2.64 -0.04
C THR A 117 -16.96 -3.85 -0.55
N TRP A 118 -15.64 -3.84 -0.43
CA TRP A 118 -14.80 -5.00 -0.75
C TRP A 118 -15.19 -6.22 0.06
N ALA A 119 -15.33 -6.08 1.38
CA ALA A 119 -15.68 -7.17 2.28
C ALA A 119 -17.07 -7.77 1.97
N LEU A 120 -18.06 -6.92 1.71
CA LEU A 120 -19.43 -7.36 1.38
C LEU A 120 -19.51 -8.04 0.00
N LEU A 121 -18.73 -7.58 -0.98
CA LEU A 121 -18.72 -8.15 -2.32
C LEU A 121 -18.00 -9.51 -2.41
N THR A 122 -17.11 -9.82 -1.47
CA THR A 122 -16.20 -10.97 -1.57
C THR A 122 -16.28 -11.93 -0.39
N GLY A 123 -16.84 -11.50 0.74
CA GLY A 123 -16.78 -12.24 2.00
C GLY A 123 -15.43 -12.15 2.72
N ALA A 124 -14.49 -11.32 2.24
CA ALA A 124 -13.15 -11.18 2.79
C ALA A 124 -13.17 -10.68 4.24
N ARG A 125 -12.23 -11.18 5.06
CA ARG A 125 -12.03 -10.69 6.43
C ARG A 125 -11.28 -9.37 6.41
N ILE A 126 -11.72 -8.43 7.25
CA ILE A 126 -11.05 -7.13 7.42
C ILE A 126 -10.02 -7.24 8.56
N ILE A 127 -8.85 -6.63 8.39
CA ILE A 127 -7.83 -6.44 9.43
C ILE A 127 -7.47 -4.96 9.45
N GLY A 128 -7.70 -4.28 10.57
CA GLY A 128 -7.45 -2.85 10.67
C GLY A 128 -7.62 -2.30 12.09
N SER A 129 -7.80 -0.98 12.20
CA SER A 129 -8.07 -0.32 13.47
C SER A 129 -9.48 -0.59 13.99
N GLN A 130 -9.74 -0.26 15.25
CA GLN A 130 -11.12 -0.27 15.79
C GLN A 130 -12.02 0.66 14.97
N SER A 131 -11.52 1.83 14.56
CA SER A 131 -12.26 2.77 13.72
C SER A 131 -12.60 2.15 12.35
N THR A 132 -11.65 1.46 11.71
CA THR A 132 -11.89 0.72 10.46
C THR A 132 -13.02 -0.29 10.62
N CYS A 133 -13.00 -1.07 11.71
CA CYS A 133 -14.05 -2.06 11.98
C CYS A 133 -15.42 -1.41 12.21
N TYR A 134 -15.48 -0.29 12.92
CA TYR A 134 -16.73 0.44 13.11
C TYR A 134 -17.25 1.11 11.84
N GLN A 135 -16.38 1.65 10.99
CA GLN A 135 -16.75 2.15 9.66
C GLN A 135 -17.36 1.03 8.80
N ALA A 136 -16.75 -0.16 8.82
CA ALA A 136 -17.25 -1.31 8.09
C ALA A 136 -18.60 -1.79 8.63
N GLN A 137 -18.78 -1.85 9.95
CA GLN A 137 -20.05 -2.21 10.58
C GLN A 137 -21.16 -1.21 10.24
N ALA A 138 -20.88 0.07 10.23
CA ALA A 138 -21.83 1.12 9.84
C ALA A 138 -22.34 0.95 8.40
N GLN A 139 -21.56 0.28 7.55
CA GLN A 139 -21.91 -0.03 6.16
C GLN A 139 -22.42 -1.47 5.99
N GLY A 140 -22.73 -2.18 7.07
CA GLY A 140 -23.40 -3.49 7.04
C GLY A 140 -22.48 -4.72 7.13
N VAL A 141 -21.18 -4.55 7.35
CA VAL A 141 -20.28 -5.71 7.59
C VAL A 141 -20.49 -6.26 9.00
N PRO A 142 -20.68 -7.58 9.18
CA PRO A 142 -20.77 -8.17 10.50
C PRO A 142 -19.50 -7.93 11.35
N ALA A 143 -19.64 -7.64 12.63
CA ALA A 143 -18.51 -7.40 13.53
C ALA A 143 -17.51 -8.58 13.55
N SER A 144 -17.99 -9.82 13.41
CA SER A 144 -17.17 -11.04 13.35
C SER A 144 -16.28 -11.14 12.10
N GLN A 145 -16.55 -10.33 11.07
CA GLN A 145 -15.78 -10.30 9.84
C GLN A 145 -14.59 -9.33 9.92
N CYS A 146 -14.44 -8.56 11.00
CA CYS A 146 -13.37 -7.61 11.20
C CYS A 146 -12.51 -7.98 12.42
N THR A 147 -11.19 -7.95 12.23
CA THR A 147 -10.18 -8.17 13.26
C THR A 147 -9.50 -6.85 13.58
N VAL A 148 -9.64 -6.39 14.83
CA VAL A 148 -8.95 -5.20 15.33
C VAL A 148 -7.51 -5.55 15.66
N VAL A 149 -6.56 -4.75 15.20
CA VAL A 149 -5.12 -4.95 15.44
C VAL A 149 -4.47 -3.71 16.04
N SER A 150 -3.51 -3.93 16.92
CA SER A 150 -2.76 -2.89 17.62
C SER A 150 -1.44 -2.55 16.94
N GLY A 151 -0.64 -3.54 16.62
CA GLY A 151 0.72 -3.38 16.09
C GLY A 151 1.75 -2.90 17.11
N SER A 152 1.42 -2.89 18.39
CA SER A 152 2.26 -2.33 19.46
C SER A 152 3.20 -3.38 20.06
N TRP A 153 4.28 -3.69 19.36
CA TRP A 153 5.25 -4.73 19.74
C TRP A 153 5.97 -4.44 21.03
N VAL A 154 6.34 -3.18 21.24
CA VAL A 154 7.11 -2.78 22.43
C VAL A 154 6.28 -2.74 23.71
N THR A 155 4.95 -2.79 23.61
CA THR A 155 4.04 -2.89 24.77
C THR A 155 3.46 -4.30 24.94
N GLY A 156 3.92 -5.29 24.16
CA GLY A 156 3.44 -6.66 24.20
C GLY A 156 2.14 -6.93 23.45
N HIS A 157 1.70 -5.98 22.61
CA HIS A 157 0.47 -6.08 21.80
C HIS A 157 0.78 -6.04 20.29
N GLY A 158 1.90 -6.66 19.89
CA GLY A 158 2.23 -6.88 18.48
C GLY A 158 1.54 -8.13 17.96
N GLU A 159 0.93 -8.07 16.80
CA GLU A 159 0.26 -9.22 16.19
C GLU A 159 1.13 -9.85 15.11
N ARG A 160 1.27 -11.18 15.23
CA ARG A 160 1.77 -12.07 14.20
C ARG A 160 0.62 -12.98 13.75
N ILE A 161 0.16 -12.78 12.53
CA ILE A 161 -1.02 -13.43 11.98
C ILE A 161 -0.57 -14.39 10.86
N ASP A 162 -0.88 -15.66 10.99
CA ASP A 162 -0.75 -16.62 9.91
C ASP A 162 -1.96 -16.44 8.97
N LEU A 163 -1.68 -15.98 7.74
CA LEU A 163 -2.71 -15.82 6.71
C LEU A 163 -2.98 -17.12 5.93
N GLY A 164 -2.21 -18.16 6.19
CA GLY A 164 -2.19 -19.39 5.40
C GLY A 164 -1.20 -19.32 4.23
N HIS A 165 -1.08 -20.42 3.50
CA HIS A 165 -0.23 -20.54 2.31
C HIS A 165 1.26 -20.16 2.53
N GLY A 166 1.77 -20.31 3.77
CA GLY A 166 3.13 -19.92 4.13
C GLY A 166 3.34 -18.40 4.24
N VAL A 167 2.26 -17.62 4.37
CA VAL A 167 2.30 -16.16 4.49
C VAL A 167 2.03 -15.75 5.93
N THR A 168 3.00 -15.09 6.55
CA THR A 168 2.85 -14.49 7.89
C THR A 168 2.85 -12.96 7.79
N LEU A 169 1.86 -12.35 8.40
CA LEU A 169 1.70 -10.91 8.53
C LEU A 169 2.10 -10.47 9.94
N ARG A 170 2.90 -9.41 10.05
CA ARG A 170 3.14 -8.70 11.29
C ARG A 170 2.64 -7.29 11.16
N VAL A 171 1.74 -6.94 12.07
CA VAL A 171 1.18 -5.58 12.13
C VAL A 171 2.15 -4.69 12.91
N VAL A 172 2.39 -3.49 12.43
CA VAL A 172 3.31 -2.53 13.06
C VAL A 172 2.57 -1.22 13.27
N ARG A 173 2.46 -0.76 14.51
CA ARG A 173 1.90 0.57 14.80
C ARG A 173 2.80 1.65 14.21
N PHE A 174 2.21 2.46 13.35
CA PHE A 174 2.83 3.64 12.76
C PHE A 174 2.09 4.92 13.19
N ASN A 175 2.58 6.05 12.75
CA ASN A 175 1.92 7.35 12.86
C ASN A 175 1.40 7.79 11.47
N HIS A 176 0.66 8.89 11.47
CA HIS A 176 0.24 9.57 10.24
C HIS A 176 1.11 10.82 10.04
N SER A 177 1.26 11.26 8.79
CA SER A 177 1.80 12.59 8.48
C SER A 177 0.90 13.68 9.06
N GLY A 178 1.46 14.83 9.32
CA GLY A 178 0.80 15.94 9.94
C GLY A 178 1.60 16.52 11.10
N ASP A 179 1.15 17.59 11.67
CA ASP A 179 1.81 18.30 12.75
C ASP A 179 0.88 18.60 13.94
N ALA A 180 1.42 19.22 14.98
CA ALA A 180 0.65 19.59 16.17
C ALA A 180 -0.46 20.61 15.88
N SER A 181 -0.43 21.30 14.74
CA SER A 181 -1.47 22.24 14.32
C SER A 181 -2.68 21.51 13.74
N ASN A 182 -2.53 20.23 13.38
CA ASN A 182 -3.56 19.40 12.80
C ASN A 182 -3.72 18.04 13.52
N PRO A 183 -4.18 18.05 14.78
CA PRO A 183 -4.23 16.85 15.61
C PRO A 183 -5.21 15.77 15.12
N TYR A 184 -6.16 16.11 14.23
CA TYR A 184 -7.06 15.13 13.65
C TYR A 184 -6.36 14.22 12.64
N GLN A 185 -5.36 14.72 11.94
CA GLN A 185 -4.59 13.94 10.99
C GLN A 185 -3.43 13.21 11.65
N HIS A 186 -2.80 13.78 12.66
CA HIS A 186 -1.57 13.28 13.24
C HIS A 186 -1.74 11.93 13.96
N PHE A 187 -2.26 11.89 15.16
CA PHE A 187 -2.53 10.61 15.84
C PHE A 187 -4.02 10.27 15.87
N GLY A 188 -4.85 11.26 15.64
CA GLY A 188 -6.28 11.13 15.57
C GLY A 188 -6.92 10.55 16.82
N ARG A 189 -8.20 10.34 16.71
CA ARG A 189 -9.03 9.65 17.69
C ARG A 189 -9.49 8.30 17.13
N GLU A 190 -9.89 7.40 18.00
CA GLU A 190 -10.63 6.22 17.58
C GLU A 190 -12.13 6.44 17.74
N LEU A 191 -12.90 5.87 16.81
CA LEU A 191 -14.35 5.76 16.99
C LEU A 191 -14.66 4.88 18.18
N LYS A 192 -15.70 5.22 18.94
CA LYS A 192 -16.15 4.47 20.12
C LYS A 192 -17.31 3.54 19.82
N MET A 193 -17.96 3.73 18.67
CA MET A 193 -19.08 2.95 18.17
C MET A 193 -19.15 3.11 16.65
N PRO A 194 -19.87 2.23 15.94
CA PRO A 194 -20.13 2.42 14.52
C PRO A 194 -20.81 3.77 14.25
N PRO A 195 -20.32 4.56 13.28
CA PRO A 195 -20.98 5.79 12.91
C PRO A 195 -22.37 5.54 12.32
N HIS A 196 -23.23 6.54 12.38
CA HIS A 196 -24.56 6.43 11.81
C HIS A 196 -24.55 6.71 10.31
N ALA A 197 -24.72 5.67 9.51
CA ALA A 197 -24.84 5.81 8.06
C ALA A 197 -26.17 6.46 7.68
N VAL A 198 -26.11 7.52 6.86
CA VAL A 198 -27.29 8.18 6.33
C VAL A 198 -27.52 7.73 4.89
N ASN A 199 -28.63 7.05 4.67
CA ASN A 199 -28.93 6.44 3.36
C ASN A 199 -27.79 5.55 2.80
N GLY A 200 -27.02 4.89 3.67
CA GLY A 200 -25.86 4.08 3.31
C GLY A 200 -24.56 4.86 3.00
N GLY A 201 -24.55 6.17 3.27
CA GLY A 201 -23.35 7.01 3.17
C GLY A 201 -22.81 7.41 4.53
N LEU A 202 -21.50 7.68 4.58
CA LEU A 202 -20.79 8.19 5.75
C LEU A 202 -20.25 9.59 5.48
N ARG A 203 -19.96 10.33 6.54
CA ARG A 203 -19.31 11.64 6.47
C ARG A 203 -17.81 11.47 6.41
N ALA A 204 -17.20 11.88 5.31
CA ALA A 204 -15.80 11.58 5.01
C ALA A 204 -14.77 12.37 5.84
N GLY A 205 -15.20 13.38 6.61
CA GLY A 205 -14.29 14.24 7.36
C GLY A 205 -13.51 13.52 8.47
N VAL A 206 -12.27 13.95 8.69
CA VAL A 206 -11.38 13.35 9.70
C VAL A 206 -11.83 13.62 11.14
N ALA A 207 -12.62 14.66 11.37
CA ALA A 207 -13.27 14.92 12.65
C ALA A 207 -14.65 14.24 12.77
N GLU A 208 -15.13 13.60 11.72
CA GLU A 208 -16.42 12.91 11.63
C GLU A 208 -16.23 11.38 11.70
N ASP A 209 -16.53 10.66 10.61
CA ASP A 209 -16.58 9.20 10.59
C ASP A 209 -15.26 8.55 10.16
N PHE A 210 -14.28 9.36 9.71
CA PHE A 210 -13.00 8.87 9.20
C PHE A 210 -11.78 9.47 9.94
N PRO A 211 -11.70 9.33 11.30
CA PRO A 211 -10.51 9.70 12.04
C PRO A 211 -9.38 8.72 11.72
N ASN A 212 -8.13 9.12 11.96
CA ASN A 212 -6.99 8.26 11.64
C ASN A 212 -6.92 6.94 12.47
N GLY A 213 -7.83 6.72 13.43
CA GLY A 213 -7.94 5.46 14.15
C GLY A 213 -6.76 5.18 15.09
N GLY A 214 -6.25 6.21 15.75
CA GLY A 214 -5.16 6.09 16.72
C GLY A 214 -3.79 5.83 16.06
N GLY A 215 -3.57 6.32 14.86
CA GLY A 215 -2.36 6.17 14.06
C GLY A 215 -2.48 5.11 12.98
N SER A 216 -1.53 5.10 12.06
CA SER A 216 -1.51 4.14 10.98
C SER A 216 -0.93 2.77 11.41
N ARG A 217 -1.11 1.76 10.56
CA ARG A 217 -0.52 0.42 10.68
C ARG A 217 0.30 0.15 9.44
N GLY A 218 1.57 -0.22 9.67
CA GLY A 218 2.38 -0.84 8.64
C GLY A 218 2.22 -2.36 8.70
N TYR A 219 2.47 -3.02 7.59
CA TYR A 219 2.33 -4.46 7.43
C TYR A 219 3.61 -5.07 6.92
N LEU A 220 4.27 -5.88 7.76
CA LEU A 220 5.46 -6.64 7.39
C LEU A 220 5.05 -8.06 7.01
N PHE A 221 5.20 -8.38 5.74
CA PHE A 221 4.94 -9.70 5.19
C PHE A 221 6.22 -10.53 5.15
N THR A 222 6.09 -11.79 5.54
CA THR A 222 7.08 -12.83 5.23
C THR A 222 6.38 -13.99 4.52
N VAL A 223 7.00 -14.48 3.45
CA VAL A 223 6.46 -15.54 2.61
C VAL A 223 7.46 -16.67 2.55
N ASP A 224 7.04 -17.86 2.96
CA ASP A 224 7.86 -19.05 2.89
C ASP A 224 8.08 -19.44 1.43
N ASN A 225 9.32 -19.69 1.07
CA ASN A 225 9.72 -20.08 -0.29
C ASN A 225 10.42 -21.45 -0.20
N PRO A 226 9.73 -22.56 -0.51
CA PRO A 226 10.28 -23.90 -0.40
C PRO A 226 11.59 -24.04 -1.21
N GLY A 227 12.65 -24.42 -0.55
CA GLY A 227 13.98 -24.58 -1.16
C GLY A 227 14.75 -23.28 -1.40
N GLY A 228 14.27 -22.15 -0.91
CA GLY A 228 14.90 -20.84 -1.00
C GLY A 228 14.82 -20.03 0.29
N ARG A 229 15.35 -18.81 0.24
CA ARG A 229 15.17 -17.84 1.31
C ARG A 229 13.72 -17.34 1.36
N LYS A 230 13.24 -16.98 2.54
CA LYS A 230 11.95 -16.28 2.67
C LYS A 230 11.96 -15.00 1.86
N LEU A 231 10.83 -14.70 1.20
CA LEU A 231 10.59 -13.39 0.63
C LEU A 231 9.99 -12.49 1.70
N SER A 232 10.26 -11.19 1.63
CA SER A 232 9.74 -10.24 2.61
C SER A 232 9.52 -8.86 2.01
N PHE A 233 8.45 -8.21 2.43
CA PHE A 233 8.21 -6.82 2.09
C PHE A 233 7.47 -6.10 3.22
N PHE A 234 7.73 -4.82 3.34
CA PHE A 234 7.06 -3.95 4.27
C PHE A 234 6.23 -2.91 3.52
N VAL A 235 5.02 -2.66 3.97
CA VAL A 235 4.14 -1.64 3.41
C VAL A 235 3.60 -0.75 4.52
N ASN A 236 3.70 0.56 4.33
CA ASN A 236 3.03 1.56 5.14
C ASN A 236 2.40 2.61 4.23
N ASP A 237 1.16 2.97 4.53
CA ASP A 237 0.35 3.91 3.77
C ASP A 237 0.57 5.36 4.19
N SER A 238 1.07 5.57 5.39
CA SER A 238 1.34 6.87 5.96
C SER A 238 2.46 6.79 6.98
N ALA A 239 3.20 7.88 7.17
CA ALA A 239 4.15 8.08 8.25
C ALA A 239 4.56 9.55 8.34
N SER A 240 4.96 10.00 9.55
CA SER A 240 5.55 11.30 9.79
C SER A 240 6.97 11.14 10.34
N ALA A 241 7.96 11.68 9.66
CA ALA A 241 9.35 11.68 10.11
C ALA A 241 9.51 12.36 11.50
N PHE A 242 8.67 13.35 11.78
CA PHE A 242 8.70 14.14 13.01
C PHE A 242 8.55 13.32 14.29
N ASP A 243 7.77 12.25 14.23
CA ASP A 243 7.33 11.49 15.40
C ASP A 243 7.65 10.00 15.35
N LEU A 244 8.45 9.55 14.38
CA LEU A 244 8.80 8.13 14.27
C LEU A 244 9.50 7.57 15.51
N THR A 245 10.19 8.42 16.27
CA THR A 245 10.86 8.06 17.53
C THR A 245 10.00 8.30 18.76
N LYS A 246 8.87 9.01 18.62
CA LYS A 246 7.98 9.33 19.74
C LYS A 246 6.89 8.27 19.87
N PRO A 247 6.42 7.99 21.09
CA PRO A 247 5.30 7.07 21.28
C PRO A 247 4.04 7.59 20.62
N VAL A 248 3.38 6.74 19.84
CA VAL A 248 2.00 6.99 19.39
C VAL A 248 1.07 6.86 20.57
N THR A 249 0.20 7.84 20.75
CA THR A 249 -0.80 7.85 21.83
C THR A 249 -2.20 8.01 21.24
N ALA A 250 -3.15 7.22 21.74
CA ALA A 250 -4.56 7.36 21.40
C ALA A 250 -5.39 7.05 22.65
N ASP A 251 -6.37 7.89 22.94
CA ASP A 251 -7.29 7.72 24.07
C ASP A 251 -6.56 7.50 25.44
N GLY A 252 -5.43 8.14 25.64
CA GLY A 252 -4.62 8.03 26.87
C GLY A 252 -3.75 6.78 26.94
N LEU A 253 -3.75 5.91 25.95
CA LEU A 253 -2.89 4.74 25.87
C LEU A 253 -1.64 5.04 25.01
N SER A 254 -0.50 4.52 25.42
CA SER A 254 0.75 4.57 24.65
C SER A 254 0.97 3.25 23.92
N TYR A 255 1.33 3.34 22.66
CA TYR A 255 1.56 2.19 21.77
C TYR A 255 3.05 2.05 21.38
N GLY A 256 3.94 2.79 22.02
CA GLY A 256 5.34 2.84 21.64
C GLY A 256 5.61 3.62 20.36
N SER A 257 6.88 3.85 20.07
CA SER A 257 7.24 4.59 18.85
C SER A 257 7.19 3.69 17.60
N PRO A 258 6.85 4.25 16.42
CA PRO A 258 6.81 3.53 15.16
C PRO A 258 8.11 2.76 14.85
N LEU A 259 9.27 3.40 14.99
CA LEU A 259 10.56 2.75 14.73
C LEU A 259 10.85 1.61 15.69
N ALA A 260 10.51 1.75 16.97
CA ALA A 260 10.73 0.69 17.96
C ALA A 260 9.82 -0.52 17.68
N ASN A 261 8.56 -0.28 17.29
CA ASN A 261 7.63 -1.32 16.88
C ASN A 261 8.10 -2.04 15.62
N LEU A 262 8.57 -1.29 14.61
CA LEU A 262 9.10 -1.85 13.36
C LEU A 262 10.35 -2.71 13.63
N ALA A 263 11.30 -2.20 14.42
CA ALA A 263 12.49 -2.95 14.79
C ALA A 263 12.15 -4.23 15.58
N ALA A 264 11.12 -4.20 16.43
CA ALA A 264 10.66 -5.36 17.16
C ALA A 264 9.99 -6.40 16.21
N ALA A 265 9.17 -5.95 15.26
CA ALA A 265 8.56 -6.82 14.26
C ALA A 265 9.61 -7.47 13.34
N MET A 266 10.65 -6.74 12.93
CA MET A 266 11.78 -7.26 12.16
C MET A 266 12.53 -8.36 12.94
N ARG A 267 12.78 -8.14 14.23
CA ARG A 267 13.41 -9.17 15.10
C ARG A 267 12.53 -10.41 15.24
N ASP A 268 11.22 -10.26 15.47
CA ASP A 268 10.28 -11.39 15.51
C ASP A 268 10.24 -12.16 14.19
N ALA A 269 10.39 -11.47 13.07
CA ALA A 269 10.48 -12.09 11.75
C ALA A 269 11.82 -12.79 11.49
N GLY A 270 12.85 -12.53 12.30
CA GLY A 270 14.24 -12.99 12.05
C GLY A 270 14.85 -12.34 10.81
N LEU A 271 14.43 -11.11 10.49
CA LEU A 271 14.87 -10.37 9.31
C LEU A 271 15.91 -9.29 9.67
N THR A 272 16.93 -9.17 8.83
CA THR A 272 17.89 -8.06 8.83
C THR A 272 17.68 -7.10 7.65
N SER A 273 16.87 -7.50 6.67
CA SER A 273 16.51 -6.69 5.50
C SER A 273 15.16 -7.14 4.94
N VAL A 274 14.51 -6.28 4.15
CA VAL A 274 13.34 -6.64 3.35
C VAL A 274 13.66 -6.54 1.86
N ASP A 275 12.96 -7.33 1.03
CA ASP A 275 13.15 -7.31 -0.41
C ASP A 275 12.53 -6.07 -1.05
N ALA A 276 11.37 -5.64 -0.54
CA ALA A 276 10.71 -4.44 -0.99
C ALA A 276 10.15 -3.62 0.19
N TRP A 277 10.15 -2.31 0.02
CA TRP A 277 9.45 -1.38 0.89
C TRP A 277 8.50 -0.53 0.04
N ILE A 278 7.21 -0.66 0.30
CA ILE A 278 6.16 0.14 -0.31
C ILE A 278 5.81 1.24 0.69
N ALA A 279 6.02 2.50 0.32
CA ALA A 279 5.86 3.56 1.30
C ALA A 279 5.45 4.91 0.71
N THR A 280 4.75 5.65 1.54
CA THR A 280 4.60 7.10 1.44
C THR A 280 5.74 7.76 2.18
N GLY A 281 6.29 8.84 1.65
CA GLY A 281 7.16 9.70 2.41
C GLY A 281 8.40 10.22 1.70
N SER A 282 9.05 11.15 2.37
CA SER A 282 10.19 11.95 1.92
C SER A 282 11.54 11.27 2.20
N ALA A 283 12.61 11.91 1.74
CA ALA A 283 13.98 11.53 2.10
C ALA A 283 14.22 11.55 3.63
N GLY A 284 13.57 12.46 4.35
CA GLY A 284 13.64 12.52 5.81
C GLY A 284 13.07 11.27 6.47
N LEU A 285 11.90 10.81 6.00
CA LEU A 285 11.30 9.57 6.46
C LEU A 285 12.20 8.37 6.12
N ALA A 286 12.69 8.30 4.88
CA ALA A 286 13.56 7.23 4.42
C ALA A 286 14.84 7.15 5.26
N SER A 287 15.45 8.27 5.64
CA SER A 287 16.66 8.30 6.46
C SER A 287 16.50 7.66 7.85
N MET A 288 15.27 7.61 8.36
CA MET A 288 14.96 7.00 9.66
C MET A 288 14.57 5.52 9.54
N ILE A 289 13.85 5.13 8.49
CA ILE A 289 13.33 3.77 8.33
C ILE A 289 14.35 2.83 7.67
N VAL A 290 15.10 3.31 6.67
CA VAL A 290 16.10 2.50 5.96
C VAL A 290 17.11 1.80 6.88
N PRO A 291 17.66 2.45 7.93
CA PRO A 291 18.55 1.78 8.86
C PRO A 291 17.92 0.65 9.68
N VAL A 292 16.58 0.57 9.72
CA VAL A 292 15.85 -0.48 10.45
C VAL A 292 15.53 -1.68 9.55
N ILE A 293 15.12 -1.43 8.31
CA ILE A 293 14.62 -2.49 7.43
C ILE A 293 15.54 -2.83 6.25
N HIS A 294 16.57 -2.02 5.97
CA HIS A 294 17.54 -2.21 4.87
C HIS A 294 16.89 -2.73 3.59
N PRO A 295 15.95 -1.98 2.97
CA PRO A 295 15.19 -2.47 1.84
C PRO A 295 16.08 -2.53 0.58
N LYS A 296 15.87 -3.54 -0.28
CA LYS A 296 16.56 -3.62 -1.58
C LYS A 296 15.91 -2.74 -2.63
N VAL A 297 14.58 -2.63 -2.54
CA VAL A 297 13.75 -1.87 -3.48
C VAL A 297 12.79 -0.98 -2.71
N TYR A 298 12.65 0.26 -3.18
CA TYR A 298 11.62 1.20 -2.74
C TYR A 298 10.57 1.35 -3.84
N ILE A 299 9.30 1.24 -3.48
CA ILE A 299 8.16 1.44 -4.36
C ILE A 299 7.35 2.60 -3.77
N PRO A 300 7.25 3.74 -4.47
CA PRO A 300 6.51 4.89 -3.94
C PRO A 300 5.02 4.60 -3.84
N ASN A 301 4.37 5.24 -2.88
CA ASN A 301 2.98 5.07 -2.55
C ASN A 301 2.36 6.44 -2.27
N HIS A 302 1.06 6.62 -2.48
CA HIS A 302 0.28 7.80 -2.07
C HIS A 302 0.79 9.15 -2.64
N TRP A 303 1.15 9.20 -3.92
CA TRP A 303 1.73 10.39 -4.55
C TRP A 303 0.90 10.95 -5.72
N ASP A 304 -0.19 10.28 -6.11
CA ASP A 304 -0.98 10.56 -7.32
C ASP A 304 -2.25 11.39 -7.07
N GLY A 305 -2.50 11.77 -5.79
CA GLY A 305 -3.67 12.54 -5.37
C GLY A 305 -4.96 11.70 -5.26
N PHE A 306 -5.76 11.98 -4.25
CA PHE A 306 -6.90 11.14 -3.86
C PHE A 306 -8.28 11.61 -4.38
N PHE A 307 -8.35 12.75 -5.06
CA PHE A 307 -9.59 13.26 -5.68
C PHE A 307 -9.68 13.01 -7.19
N ASN A 308 -8.55 12.73 -7.83
CA ASN A 308 -8.53 12.53 -9.26
C ASN A 308 -9.21 11.24 -9.67
N SER A 309 -10.01 11.31 -10.73
CA SER A 309 -10.60 10.11 -11.31
C SER A 309 -9.49 9.21 -11.89
N MET A 310 -9.33 8.02 -11.32
CA MET A 310 -8.37 7.03 -11.82
C MET A 310 -8.62 6.65 -13.29
N TRP A 311 -9.88 6.75 -13.76
CA TRP A 311 -10.26 6.43 -15.13
C TRP A 311 -9.65 7.32 -16.19
N ARG A 312 -9.03 8.45 -15.78
CA ARG A 312 -8.28 9.34 -16.67
C ARG A 312 -6.82 8.93 -16.85
N GLY A 313 -6.37 7.91 -16.13
CA GLY A 313 -4.97 7.51 -16.06
C GLY A 313 -4.18 8.37 -15.07
N LEU A 314 -2.93 7.98 -14.87
CA LEU A 314 -2.02 8.64 -13.94
C LEU A 314 -1.72 10.06 -14.40
N PRO A 315 -1.93 11.08 -13.55
CA PRO A 315 -1.86 12.49 -13.99
C PRO A 315 -0.45 12.99 -14.29
N PHE A 316 0.56 12.44 -13.59
CA PHE A 316 1.97 12.80 -13.74
C PHE A 316 2.89 11.64 -13.32
N PRO A 317 4.16 11.60 -13.75
CA PRO A 317 5.12 10.63 -13.27
C PRO A 317 5.57 10.96 -11.85
N PHE A 318 5.89 9.92 -11.06
CA PHE A 318 6.53 10.12 -9.76
C PHE A 318 7.81 10.95 -9.89
N SER A 319 7.97 11.95 -9.04
CA SER A 319 9.12 12.84 -9.04
C SER A 319 9.42 13.36 -7.63
N ASP A 320 10.37 12.73 -6.95
CA ASP A 320 10.99 13.23 -5.72
C ASP A 320 12.50 13.12 -5.86
N LYS A 321 13.15 14.24 -6.12
CA LYS A 321 14.61 14.30 -6.34
C LYS A 321 15.41 14.01 -5.07
N ASN A 322 14.92 14.46 -3.91
CA ASN A 322 15.63 14.29 -2.64
C ASN A 322 15.58 12.82 -2.22
N LEU A 323 14.40 12.21 -2.28
CA LEU A 323 14.22 10.79 -2.02
C LEU A 323 15.03 9.93 -3.00
N SER A 324 14.96 10.22 -4.29
CA SER A 324 15.71 9.50 -5.33
C SER A 324 17.21 9.54 -5.09
N SER A 325 17.74 10.72 -4.71
CA SER A 325 19.17 10.90 -4.38
C SER A 325 19.55 10.12 -3.12
N TYR A 326 18.72 10.17 -2.08
CA TYR A 326 18.94 9.43 -0.84
C TYR A 326 18.99 7.92 -1.10
N LEU A 327 17.97 7.38 -1.79
CA LEU A 327 17.87 5.95 -2.10
C LEU A 327 19.07 5.47 -2.93
N SER A 328 19.45 6.22 -3.96
CA SER A 328 20.62 5.92 -4.80
C SER A 328 21.91 5.88 -3.99
N ALA A 329 22.13 6.83 -3.10
CA ALA A 329 23.31 6.89 -2.23
C ALA A 329 23.41 5.68 -1.27
N HIS A 330 22.28 5.03 -0.96
CA HIS A 330 22.21 3.85 -0.10
C HIS A 330 22.06 2.53 -0.87
N GLY A 331 22.21 2.55 -2.21
CA GLY A 331 22.12 1.36 -3.04
C GLY A 331 20.72 0.76 -3.13
N ILE A 332 19.68 1.54 -2.81
CA ILE A 332 18.28 1.12 -2.85
C ILE A 332 17.70 1.48 -4.21
N ARG A 333 17.14 0.49 -4.89
CA ARG A 333 16.55 0.70 -6.21
C ARG A 333 15.14 1.29 -6.08
N LEU A 334 14.92 2.50 -6.61
CA LEU A 334 13.60 3.12 -6.75
C LEU A 334 12.89 2.55 -7.99
N VAL A 335 11.67 2.07 -7.81
CA VAL A 335 10.84 1.51 -8.89
C VAL A 335 9.44 2.14 -8.84
N PRO A 336 9.25 3.35 -9.40
CA PRO A 336 7.95 4.00 -9.41
C PRO A 336 7.00 3.35 -10.42
N GLN A 337 5.72 3.55 -10.20
CA GLN A 337 4.64 3.19 -11.10
C GLN A 337 4.73 4.04 -12.38
N THR A 338 4.31 3.45 -13.50
CA THR A 338 4.20 4.14 -14.79
C THR A 338 2.74 4.39 -15.18
N GLN A 339 1.83 3.60 -14.62
CA GLN A 339 0.39 3.73 -14.80
C GLN A 339 -0.36 3.01 -13.67
N TYR A 340 -1.63 3.35 -13.45
CA TYR A 340 -2.51 2.57 -12.60
C TYR A 340 -2.57 1.12 -13.06
N PHE A 341 -2.70 0.21 -12.10
CA PHE A 341 -2.71 -1.24 -12.28
C PHE A 341 -1.40 -1.84 -12.81
N ASP A 342 -0.28 -1.13 -12.70
CA ASP A 342 1.03 -1.75 -12.86
C ASP A 342 1.20 -2.90 -11.87
N LEU A 343 1.86 -3.97 -12.32
CA LEU A 343 2.14 -5.17 -11.54
C LEU A 343 3.60 -5.24 -11.16
N TYR A 344 3.88 -5.35 -9.88
CA TYR A 344 5.20 -5.69 -9.37
C TYR A 344 5.23 -7.19 -9.05
N GLN A 345 6.25 -7.87 -9.53
CA GLN A 345 6.50 -9.25 -9.19
C GLN A 345 7.76 -9.35 -8.33
N LEU A 346 7.60 -9.88 -7.11
CA LEU A 346 8.71 -10.18 -6.20
C LEU A 346 8.93 -11.68 -6.16
N ASP A 347 10.16 -12.12 -6.43
CA ASP A 347 10.62 -13.49 -6.37
C ASP A 347 12.00 -13.60 -5.72
N ALA A 348 12.67 -14.75 -5.85
CA ALA A 348 14.01 -14.98 -5.31
C ALA A 348 15.09 -14.10 -5.96
N VAL A 349 14.87 -13.62 -7.18
CA VAL A 349 15.78 -12.75 -7.93
C VAL A 349 15.62 -11.29 -7.49
N GLY A 350 14.40 -10.87 -7.16
CA GLY A 350 14.08 -9.51 -6.73
C GLY A 350 12.73 -9.03 -7.21
N VAL A 351 12.59 -7.70 -7.34
CA VAL A 351 11.36 -7.05 -7.80
C VAL A 351 11.48 -6.66 -9.26
N SER A 352 10.48 -6.99 -10.07
CA SER A 352 10.32 -6.51 -11.45
C SER A 352 8.98 -5.82 -11.62
N LEU A 353 8.94 -4.78 -12.47
CA LEU A 353 7.72 -4.06 -12.85
C LEU A 353 7.21 -4.61 -14.18
N GLN A 354 5.93 -4.93 -14.23
CA GLN A 354 5.24 -5.49 -15.40
C GLN A 354 4.08 -4.58 -15.80
N PRO A 355 3.76 -4.43 -17.10
CA PRO A 355 2.72 -3.51 -17.57
C PRO A 355 1.28 -3.96 -17.22
N ASN A 356 1.07 -5.21 -16.82
CA ASN A 356 -0.26 -5.78 -16.47
C ASN A 356 -1.38 -5.52 -17.50
N LEU A 357 -1.07 -5.75 -18.76
CA LEU A 357 -1.94 -5.37 -19.88
C LEU A 357 -3.33 -6.00 -19.80
N ALA A 358 -3.45 -7.24 -19.31
CA ALA A 358 -4.74 -7.94 -19.23
C ALA A 358 -5.72 -7.23 -18.27
N VAL A 359 -5.25 -6.77 -17.10
CA VAL A 359 -6.07 -6.01 -16.14
C VAL A 359 -6.42 -4.64 -16.72
N LYS A 360 -5.42 -3.95 -17.28
CA LYS A 360 -5.62 -2.62 -17.88
C LYS A 360 -6.64 -2.64 -19.01
N GLN A 361 -6.61 -3.64 -19.89
CA GLN A 361 -7.58 -3.80 -20.97
C GLN A 361 -9.01 -3.99 -20.44
N LYS A 362 -9.20 -4.85 -19.42
CA LYS A 362 -10.53 -5.04 -18.80
C LYS A 362 -11.07 -3.74 -18.20
N LEU A 363 -10.21 -2.87 -17.72
CA LEU A 363 -10.57 -1.59 -17.11
C LEU A 363 -10.67 -0.44 -18.12
N GLY A 364 -10.33 -0.68 -19.40
CA GLY A 364 -10.37 0.34 -20.45
C GLY A 364 -9.15 1.26 -20.48
N PHE A 365 -8.08 0.92 -19.78
CA PHE A 365 -6.79 1.58 -19.95
C PHE A 365 -6.11 1.05 -21.22
N THR A 366 -6.40 1.68 -22.35
CA THR A 366 -5.76 1.35 -23.61
C THR A 366 -4.37 1.97 -23.68
N HIS A 367 -3.36 1.14 -23.74
CA HIS A 367 -1.92 1.42 -23.82
C HIS A 367 -1.29 1.91 -22.52
N ALA A 368 -0.03 1.50 -22.30
CA ALA A 368 0.91 2.28 -21.55
C ALA A 368 0.94 3.65 -22.26
N GLN A 369 0.17 4.63 -21.81
CA GLN A 369 0.43 6.00 -22.17
C GLN A 369 1.81 6.27 -21.59
N ALA A 370 2.82 6.13 -22.44
CA ALA A 370 4.08 6.79 -22.16
C ALA A 370 3.66 8.24 -21.90
N PHE A 371 3.86 8.72 -20.67
CA PHE A 371 3.67 10.14 -20.40
C PHE A 371 4.42 10.89 -21.48
N ALA A 372 3.72 11.69 -22.29
CA ALA A 372 4.40 12.79 -22.93
C ALA A 372 5.15 13.48 -21.79
N PRO A 373 6.48 13.72 -21.90
CA PRO A 373 7.23 14.30 -20.82
C PRO A 373 6.50 15.58 -20.41
N ALA A 374 5.86 15.54 -19.23
CA ALA A 374 5.12 16.67 -18.73
C ALA A 374 6.14 17.80 -18.63
N THR A 375 5.91 18.88 -19.33
CA THR A 375 6.79 20.04 -19.19
C THR A 375 6.77 20.42 -17.71
N HIS A 376 7.89 20.83 -17.17
CA HIS A 376 8.00 21.27 -15.75
C HIS A 376 6.91 22.30 -15.38
N ALA A 377 6.40 23.06 -16.35
CA ALA A 377 5.28 23.97 -16.22
C ALA A 377 3.92 23.25 -16.03
N ALA A 378 3.69 22.13 -16.71
CA ALA A 378 2.45 21.37 -16.55
C ALA A 378 2.41 20.62 -15.20
N VAL A 379 3.56 20.13 -14.72
CA VAL A 379 3.71 19.55 -13.39
C VAL A 379 3.43 20.61 -12.32
N LYS A 380 4.06 21.80 -12.41
CA LYS A 380 3.80 22.91 -11.49
C LYS A 380 2.36 23.42 -11.53
N ALA A 381 1.74 23.50 -12.69
CA ALA A 381 0.35 23.92 -12.82
C ALA A 381 -0.59 22.88 -12.17
N PHE A 382 -0.28 21.60 -12.26
CA PHE A 382 -1.02 20.55 -11.61
C PHE A 382 -0.78 20.55 -10.10
N GLU A 383 0.48 20.62 -9.65
CA GLU A 383 0.86 20.76 -8.23
C GLU A 383 0.20 21.97 -7.56
N ALA A 384 -0.01 23.06 -8.31
CA ALA A 384 -0.75 24.23 -7.82
C ALA A 384 -2.28 24.01 -7.69
N THR A 385 -2.82 23.00 -8.37
CA THR A 385 -4.25 22.62 -8.30
C THR A 385 -4.50 21.45 -7.35
N VAL A 386 -3.49 20.68 -7.05
CA VAL A 386 -3.51 19.65 -6.01
C VAL A 386 -3.08 20.34 -4.73
N PRO A 387 -3.90 20.30 -3.67
CA PRO A 387 -3.43 20.75 -2.37
C PRO A 387 -2.14 20.01 -2.03
N PRO A 388 -1.21 20.63 -1.30
CA PRO A 388 -0.11 19.87 -0.75
C PRO A 388 -0.71 18.64 -0.07
N ASP A 389 -0.31 17.49 -0.55
CA ASP A 389 -0.69 16.23 0.05
C ASP A 389 0.02 16.23 1.40
N ASP A 390 -0.73 16.49 2.49
CA ASP A 390 -0.20 16.51 3.85
C ASP A 390 0.43 15.16 4.22
N CYS A 391 0.31 14.18 3.35
CA CYS A 391 0.98 12.90 3.44
C CYS A 391 2.40 12.87 2.81
N GLN A 392 2.84 13.93 2.15
CA GLN A 392 4.17 14.00 1.51
C GLN A 392 5.26 14.70 2.32
N GLU A 393 4.97 15.27 3.49
CA GLU A 393 5.96 15.90 4.37
C GLU A 393 6.54 14.95 5.42
#